data_98799c22a73889150a26d5da8c5c4407
#
_entry.id   98799c22a73889150a26d5da8c5c4407
#
_cell.length_a   1.000
_cell.length_b   1.000
_cell.length_c   1.000
_cell.angle_alpha   90.00
_cell.angle_beta   90.00
_cell.angle_gamma   90.00
#
_symmetry.space_group_name_H-M   'P 1'
#
loop_
_entity.id
_entity.type
_entity.pdbx_description
1 polymer ?
#
loop_
_entity_poly.entity_id
_entity_poly.type
_entity_poly.pdbx_seq_one_letter_code
_entity_poly.pdbx_strand_id
1 'polypeptide(L)'
;MCASVTVPVLHMIKLTAEELMRHEITRAGLLATDGTVQSGIYETCFAGSGIELITPSPEAQAAVMDLTYNGVKAGKLDFDTSGFEKAVNELFDKGAQTLILGCTELPPAFDMYGLDYEHIDPTLVLARAAVLAAGGKLREA
;
A
#
# COMPACT_ATOMS: atom_id res chain seq x y z
N MET A 1 11.51 11.30 14.01
CA MET A 1 10.37 11.47 14.93
C MET A 1 10.30 10.38 15.99
N CYS A 2 10.47 9.12 15.62
CA CYS A 2 10.42 8.03 16.60
C CYS A 2 11.41 8.18 17.75
N ALA A 3 12.60 8.73 17.48
CA ALA A 3 13.65 8.90 18.47
C ALA A 3 13.31 9.90 19.59
N SER A 4 12.31 10.76 19.38
CA SER A 4 11.94 11.78 20.35
C SER A 4 10.82 11.36 21.31
N VAL A 5 10.27 10.16 21.16
CA VAL A 5 9.19 9.68 22.02
C VAL A 5 9.70 8.62 22.97
N THR A 6 9.10 8.57 24.16
CA THR A 6 9.50 7.64 25.21
C THR A 6 8.70 6.35 25.21
N VAL A 7 7.58 6.32 24.49
CA VAL A 7 6.75 5.11 24.34
C VAL A 7 7.08 4.43 23.02
N PRO A 8 6.88 3.10 22.90
CA PRO A 8 7.11 2.41 21.64
C PRO A 8 6.22 2.99 20.53
N VAL A 9 6.84 3.23 19.37
CA VAL A 9 6.13 3.72 18.19
C VAL A 9 6.11 2.60 17.15
N LEU A 10 4.90 2.24 16.71
CA LEU A 10 4.73 1.26 15.65
C LEU A 10 4.86 1.97 14.31
N HIS A 11 5.85 1.59 13.52
CA HIS A 11 6.12 2.21 12.23
C HIS A 11 5.42 1.43 11.14
N MET A 12 4.33 2.00 10.61
CA MET A 12 3.47 1.35 9.63
C MET A 12 4.23 0.75 8.43
N ILE A 13 5.15 1.51 7.85
CA ILE A 13 5.88 1.07 6.66
C ILE A 13 6.83 -0.08 6.99
N LYS A 14 7.53 0.00 8.12
CA LYS A 14 8.41 -1.08 8.57
C LYS A 14 7.64 -2.35 8.88
N LEU A 15 6.48 -2.22 9.51
CA LEU A 15 5.60 -3.35 9.80
C LEU A 15 5.10 -4.00 8.51
N THR A 16 4.83 -3.19 7.50
CA THR A 16 4.44 -3.69 6.17
C THR A 16 5.57 -4.51 5.55
N ALA A 17 6.82 -4.02 5.64
CA ALA A 17 7.97 -4.75 5.14
C ALA A 17 8.13 -6.10 5.87
N GLU A 18 7.98 -6.11 7.17
CA GLU A 18 8.06 -7.34 7.98
C GLU A 18 6.97 -8.34 7.59
N GLU A 19 5.75 -7.86 7.36
CA GLU A 19 4.65 -8.72 6.93
C GLU A 19 4.93 -9.35 5.57
N LEU A 20 5.43 -8.56 4.63
CA LEU A 20 5.79 -9.06 3.31
C LEU A 20 6.92 -10.08 3.38
N MET A 21 7.90 -9.85 4.26
CA MET A 21 8.99 -10.80 4.48
C MET A 21 8.48 -12.14 5.02
N ARG A 22 7.49 -12.11 5.90
CA ARG A 22 6.88 -13.34 6.42
C ARG A 22 6.18 -14.15 5.34
N HIS A 23 5.66 -13.48 4.32
CA HIS A 23 5.02 -14.13 3.18
C HIS A 23 6.00 -14.43 2.03
N GLU A 24 7.30 -14.25 2.28
CA GLU A 24 8.36 -14.52 1.30
C GLU A 24 8.23 -13.68 0.03
N ILE A 25 7.67 -12.49 0.15
CA ILE A 25 7.55 -11.54 -0.95
C ILE A 25 8.90 -10.84 -1.15
N THR A 26 9.39 -10.83 -2.37
CA THR A 26 10.65 -10.16 -2.73
C THR A 26 10.46 -8.98 -3.65
N ARG A 27 9.29 -8.83 -4.26
CA ARG A 27 8.95 -7.71 -5.15
C ARG A 27 7.52 -7.28 -4.89
N ALA A 28 7.33 -5.99 -4.63
CA ALA A 28 6.01 -5.44 -4.36
C ALA A 28 5.80 -4.15 -5.17
N GLY A 29 4.61 -4.01 -5.73
CA GLY A 29 4.22 -2.80 -6.44
C GLY A 29 3.65 -1.77 -5.47
N LEU A 30 4.18 -0.55 -5.49
CA LEU A 30 3.74 0.51 -4.61
C LEU A 30 2.69 1.38 -5.29
N LEU A 31 1.50 1.41 -4.73
CA LEU A 31 0.43 2.31 -5.13
C LEU A 31 0.24 3.34 -4.03
N ALA A 32 0.57 4.59 -4.31
CA ALA A 32 0.51 5.67 -3.32
C ALA A 32 0.35 7.00 -4.04
N THR A 33 0.15 8.08 -3.28
CA THR A 33 0.08 9.41 -3.86
C THR A 33 1.45 9.86 -4.34
N ASP A 34 1.47 10.85 -5.24
CA ASP A 34 2.72 11.41 -5.79
C ASP A 34 3.67 11.86 -4.67
N GLY A 35 3.15 12.53 -3.65
CA GLY A 35 3.97 13.00 -2.53
C GLY A 35 4.67 11.85 -1.82
N THR A 36 3.97 10.76 -1.57
CA THR A 36 4.54 9.58 -0.92
C THR A 36 5.60 8.92 -1.79
N VAL A 37 5.32 8.75 -3.08
CA VAL A 37 6.27 8.14 -4.03
C VAL A 37 7.53 8.99 -4.15
N GLN A 38 7.37 10.31 -4.31
CA GLN A 38 8.50 11.24 -4.48
C GLN A 38 9.33 11.40 -3.23
N SER A 39 8.73 11.22 -2.04
CA SER A 39 9.47 11.34 -0.78
C SER A 39 10.50 10.24 -0.57
N GLY A 40 10.34 9.09 -1.24
CA GLY A 40 11.22 7.94 -1.07
C GLY A 40 11.12 7.27 0.30
N ILE A 41 10.07 7.57 1.06
CA ILE A 41 9.93 7.02 2.41
C ILE A 41 9.80 5.49 2.42
N TYR A 42 9.11 4.92 1.43
CA TYR A 42 8.98 3.47 1.33
C TYR A 42 10.33 2.82 1.02
N GLU A 43 11.09 3.37 0.08
CA GLU A 43 12.41 2.89 -0.26
C GLU A 43 13.34 2.95 0.94
N THR A 44 13.31 4.04 1.68
CA THR A 44 14.13 4.21 2.88
C THR A 44 13.79 3.18 3.94
N CYS A 45 12.50 2.95 4.21
CA CYS A 45 12.05 2.01 5.23
C CYS A 45 12.22 0.55 4.81
N PHE A 46 12.23 0.28 3.50
CA PHE A 46 12.41 -1.07 2.97
C PHE A 46 13.88 -1.41 2.72
N ALA A 47 14.79 -0.46 2.89
CA ALA A 47 16.22 -0.70 2.73
C ALA A 47 16.67 -1.82 3.68
N GLY A 48 17.38 -2.80 3.15
CA GLY A 48 17.86 -3.96 3.92
C GLY A 48 16.83 -5.06 4.12
N SER A 49 15.59 -4.89 3.67
CA SER A 49 14.55 -5.91 3.80
C SER A 49 14.67 -7.03 2.76
N GLY A 50 15.38 -6.78 1.66
CA GLY A 50 15.43 -7.69 0.52
C GLY A 50 14.24 -7.58 -0.41
N ILE A 51 13.35 -6.63 -0.17
CA ILE A 51 12.16 -6.42 -1.00
C ILE A 51 12.43 -5.30 -1.99
N GLU A 52 12.26 -5.59 -3.29
CA GLU A 52 12.32 -4.59 -4.33
C GLU A 52 10.97 -3.92 -4.48
N LEU A 53 10.94 -2.59 -4.41
CA LEU A 53 9.73 -1.82 -4.64
C LEU A 53 9.65 -1.44 -6.12
N ILE A 54 8.52 -1.71 -6.73
CA ILE A 54 8.25 -1.36 -8.13
C ILE A 54 7.23 -0.23 -8.11
N THR A 55 7.60 0.92 -8.67
CA THR A 55 6.70 2.07 -8.76
C THR A 55 6.11 2.17 -10.17
N PRO A 56 4.89 2.73 -10.30
CA PRO A 56 4.28 2.91 -11.61
C PRO A 56 5.07 3.89 -12.49
N SER A 57 4.97 3.72 -13.81
CA SER A 57 5.43 4.73 -14.76
C SER A 57 4.67 6.04 -14.53
N PRO A 58 5.13 7.19 -15.07
CA PRO A 58 4.41 8.45 -14.90
C PRO A 58 2.94 8.40 -15.35
N GLU A 59 2.67 7.70 -16.45
CA GLU A 59 1.29 7.51 -16.93
C GLU A 59 0.45 6.67 -15.99
N ALA A 60 1.03 5.57 -15.50
CA ALA A 60 0.36 4.69 -14.55
C ALA A 60 0.12 5.40 -13.22
N GLN A 61 1.09 6.18 -12.76
CA GLN A 61 0.95 6.96 -11.53
C GLN A 61 -0.17 8.00 -11.67
N ALA A 62 -0.31 8.63 -12.83
CA ALA A 62 -1.40 9.56 -13.08
C ALA A 62 -2.76 8.86 -12.97
N ALA A 63 -2.86 7.62 -13.43
CA ALA A 63 -4.09 6.83 -13.30
C ALA A 63 -4.40 6.49 -11.84
N VAL A 64 -3.38 6.22 -11.02
CA VAL A 64 -3.55 5.99 -9.59
C VAL A 64 -4.10 7.25 -8.92
N MET A 65 -3.54 8.41 -9.23
CA MET A 65 -4.00 9.70 -8.70
C MET A 65 -5.43 10.01 -9.15
N ASP A 66 -5.76 9.71 -10.41
CA ASP A 66 -7.09 9.93 -10.95
C ASP A 66 -8.15 9.11 -10.19
N LEU A 67 -7.88 7.82 -9.97
CA LEU A 67 -8.76 6.97 -9.18
C LEU A 67 -8.96 7.54 -7.78
N THR A 68 -7.89 7.96 -7.14
CA THR A 68 -7.92 8.47 -5.77
C THR A 68 -8.75 9.74 -5.65
N TYR A 69 -8.48 10.72 -6.51
CA TYR A 69 -9.10 12.05 -6.39
C TYR A 69 -10.42 12.18 -7.13
N ASN A 70 -10.52 11.65 -8.32
CA ASN A 70 -11.72 11.80 -9.15
C ASN A 70 -12.70 10.64 -9.03
N GLY A 71 -12.25 9.51 -8.50
CA GLY A 71 -13.10 8.36 -8.19
C GLY A 71 -13.52 8.34 -6.73
N VAL A 72 -12.61 7.92 -5.85
CA VAL A 72 -12.91 7.65 -4.44
C VAL A 72 -13.27 8.92 -3.67
N LYS A 73 -12.41 9.94 -3.69
CA LYS A 73 -12.65 11.18 -2.95
C LYS A 73 -13.87 11.93 -3.47
N ALA A 74 -14.16 11.80 -4.75
CA ALA A 74 -15.36 12.40 -5.35
C ALA A 74 -16.63 11.57 -5.11
N GLY A 75 -16.51 10.39 -4.51
CA GLY A 75 -17.65 9.51 -4.24
C GLY A 75 -18.29 8.96 -5.50
N LYS A 76 -17.54 8.81 -6.58
CA LYS A 76 -18.06 8.48 -7.88
C LYS A 76 -18.09 6.97 -8.10
N LEU A 77 -19.27 6.36 -7.93
CA LEU A 77 -19.43 4.89 -8.05
C LEU A 77 -19.26 4.37 -9.47
N ASP A 78 -19.51 5.19 -10.47
CA ASP A 78 -19.43 4.85 -11.89
C ASP A 78 -18.10 5.28 -12.53
N PHE A 79 -17.06 5.48 -11.73
CA PHE A 79 -15.74 5.86 -12.21
C PHE A 79 -15.15 4.75 -13.10
N ASP A 80 -14.55 5.14 -14.22
CA ASP A 80 -13.87 4.20 -15.11
C ASP A 80 -12.51 3.80 -14.54
N THR A 81 -12.40 2.55 -14.09
CA THR A 81 -11.19 2.02 -13.46
C THR A 81 -10.19 1.43 -14.45
N SER A 82 -10.47 1.46 -15.76
CA SER A 82 -9.61 0.81 -16.75
C SER A 82 -8.17 1.34 -16.73
N GLY A 83 -7.98 2.65 -16.55
CA GLY A 83 -6.65 3.26 -16.45
C GLY A 83 -5.89 2.76 -15.22
N PHE A 84 -6.57 2.66 -14.09
CA PHE A 84 -6.00 2.13 -12.87
C PHE A 84 -5.62 0.65 -13.04
N GLU A 85 -6.48 -0.14 -13.65
CA GLU A 85 -6.22 -1.56 -13.87
C GLU A 85 -5.04 -1.78 -14.78
N LYS A 86 -4.84 -0.91 -15.79
CA LYS A 86 -3.63 -0.93 -16.62
C LYS A 86 -2.39 -0.64 -15.79
N ALA A 87 -2.48 0.30 -14.86
CA ALA A 87 -1.36 0.63 -13.96
C ALA A 87 -1.00 -0.57 -13.09
N VAL A 88 -1.99 -1.26 -12.56
CA VAL A 88 -1.77 -2.47 -11.75
C VAL A 88 -1.11 -3.56 -12.59
N ASN A 89 -1.62 -3.80 -13.79
CA ASN A 89 -1.06 -4.81 -14.68
C ASN A 89 0.40 -4.49 -15.05
N GLU A 90 0.73 -3.21 -15.23
CA GLU A 90 2.12 -2.80 -15.46
C GLU A 90 3.03 -3.24 -14.32
N LEU A 91 2.58 -3.08 -13.06
CA LEU A 91 3.38 -3.50 -11.91
C LEU A 91 3.59 -5.01 -11.87
N PHE A 92 2.54 -5.78 -12.14
CA PHE A 92 2.66 -7.24 -12.17
C PHE A 92 3.54 -7.69 -13.34
N ASP A 93 3.45 -7.04 -14.49
CA ASP A 93 4.32 -7.33 -15.64
C ASP A 93 5.79 -7.06 -15.33
N LYS A 94 6.07 -6.10 -14.45
CA LYS A 94 7.43 -5.79 -13.99
C LYS A 94 7.93 -6.73 -12.91
N GLY A 95 7.12 -7.67 -12.49
CA GLY A 95 7.50 -8.69 -11.52
C GLY A 95 6.95 -8.51 -10.11
N ALA A 96 6.04 -7.58 -9.89
CA ALA A 96 5.39 -7.45 -8.59
C ALA A 96 4.64 -8.74 -8.24
N GLN A 97 4.79 -9.17 -7.01
CA GLN A 97 4.09 -10.35 -6.49
C GLN A 97 2.82 -9.95 -5.74
N THR A 98 2.79 -8.73 -5.25
CA THR A 98 1.65 -8.14 -4.56
C THR A 98 1.69 -6.63 -4.70
N LEU A 99 0.62 -5.97 -4.27
CA LEU A 99 0.52 -4.51 -4.28
C LEU A 99 0.53 -3.99 -2.84
N ILE A 100 1.18 -2.86 -2.62
CA ILE A 100 1.10 -2.12 -1.36
C ILE A 100 0.13 -0.97 -1.57
N LEU A 101 -0.97 -0.96 -0.83
CA LEU A 101 -1.97 0.11 -0.89
C LEU A 101 -1.55 1.23 0.05
N GLY A 102 -0.61 2.05 -0.40
CA GLY A 102 0.04 3.08 0.41
C GLY A 102 -0.76 4.37 0.62
N CYS A 103 -2.00 4.40 0.17
CA CYS A 103 -2.91 5.53 0.33
C CYS A 103 -4.20 5.05 0.99
N THR A 104 -4.75 5.84 1.91
CA THR A 104 -5.94 5.45 2.68
C THR A 104 -7.20 5.31 1.82
N GLU A 105 -7.23 5.87 0.63
CA GLU A 105 -8.35 5.76 -0.29
C GLU A 105 -8.33 4.47 -1.13
N LEU A 106 -7.19 3.78 -1.21
CA LEU A 106 -7.09 2.59 -2.06
C LEU A 106 -7.83 1.36 -1.52
N PRO A 107 -7.74 1.02 -0.22
CA PRO A 107 -8.55 -0.08 0.29
C PRO A 107 -10.05 0.11 0.05
N PRO A 108 -10.64 1.29 0.33
CA PRO A 108 -12.03 1.52 -0.04
C PRO A 108 -12.30 1.42 -1.54
N ALA A 109 -11.35 1.83 -2.39
CA ALA A 109 -11.51 1.72 -3.83
C ALA A 109 -11.63 0.27 -4.28
N PHE A 110 -10.85 -0.62 -3.70
CA PHE A 110 -10.92 -2.04 -4.03
C PHE A 110 -12.30 -2.61 -3.74
N ASP A 111 -12.89 -2.24 -2.60
CA ASP A 111 -14.25 -2.64 -2.25
C ASP A 111 -15.29 -1.97 -3.15
N MET A 112 -15.16 -0.67 -3.34
CA MET A 112 -16.11 0.16 -4.06
C MET A 112 -16.24 -0.22 -5.54
N TYR A 113 -15.13 -0.56 -6.18
CA TYR A 113 -15.07 -0.89 -7.59
C TYR A 113 -14.90 -2.39 -7.88
N GLY A 114 -14.94 -3.22 -6.86
CA GLY A 114 -14.81 -4.67 -7.02
C GLY A 114 -13.46 -5.09 -7.58
N LEU A 115 -12.38 -4.41 -7.19
CA LEU A 115 -11.04 -4.73 -7.66
C LEU A 115 -10.49 -5.92 -6.89
N ASP A 116 -9.98 -6.90 -7.61
CA ASP A 116 -9.51 -8.17 -7.04
C ASP A 116 -8.07 -8.45 -7.46
N TYR A 117 -7.12 -7.92 -6.69
CA TYR A 117 -5.69 -8.13 -6.89
C TYR A 117 -5.04 -8.45 -5.55
N GLU A 118 -3.98 -9.26 -5.58
CA GLU A 118 -3.17 -9.50 -4.40
C GLU A 118 -2.62 -8.18 -3.87
N HIS A 119 -2.90 -7.89 -2.60
CA HIS A 119 -2.48 -6.62 -2.02
C HIS A 119 -2.28 -6.73 -0.51
N ILE A 120 -1.54 -5.76 0.02
CA ILE A 120 -1.39 -5.56 1.46
C ILE A 120 -1.80 -4.13 1.79
N ASP A 121 -2.56 -3.98 2.88
CA ASP A 121 -3.00 -2.69 3.38
C ASP A 121 -2.14 -2.31 4.59
N PRO A 122 -1.23 -1.33 4.47
CA PRO A 122 -0.37 -0.93 5.59
C PRO A 122 -1.16 -0.47 6.82
N THR A 123 -2.30 0.17 6.63
CA THR A 123 -3.15 0.62 7.75
C THR A 123 -3.68 -0.57 8.54
N LEU A 124 -4.09 -1.62 7.86
CA LEU A 124 -4.57 -2.85 8.49
C LEU A 124 -3.44 -3.57 9.21
N VAL A 125 -2.24 -3.62 8.62
CA VAL A 125 -1.05 -4.19 9.25
C VAL A 125 -0.75 -3.46 10.55
N LEU A 126 -0.77 -2.13 10.54
CA LEU A 126 -0.55 -1.31 11.72
C LEU A 126 -1.63 -1.57 12.79
N ALA A 127 -2.89 -1.63 12.39
CA ALA A 127 -4.00 -1.87 13.30
C ALA A 127 -3.87 -3.23 14.01
N ARG A 128 -3.51 -4.26 13.27
CA ARG A 128 -3.28 -5.60 13.83
C ARG A 128 -2.12 -5.61 14.81
N ALA A 129 -1.02 -4.96 14.47
CA ALA A 129 0.15 -4.87 15.34
C ALA A 129 -0.19 -4.10 16.62
N ALA A 130 -0.99 -3.04 16.52
CA ALA A 130 -1.41 -2.26 17.69
C ALA A 130 -2.26 -3.10 18.64
N VAL A 131 -3.19 -3.89 18.12
CA VAL A 131 -4.03 -4.80 18.93
C VAL A 131 -3.15 -5.82 19.67
N LEU A 132 -2.21 -6.44 18.97
CA LEU A 132 -1.31 -7.42 19.59
C LEU A 132 -0.39 -6.78 20.62
N ALA A 133 0.13 -5.59 20.36
CA ALA A 133 1.00 -4.87 21.29
C ALA A 133 0.26 -4.48 22.57
N ALA A 134 -1.04 -4.23 22.46
CA ALA A 134 -1.90 -3.92 23.63
C ALA A 134 -2.39 -5.17 24.38
N GLY A 135 -1.94 -6.36 23.97
CA GLY A 135 -2.35 -7.62 24.62
C GLY A 135 -3.72 -8.15 24.15
N GLY A 136 -4.26 -7.58 23.10
CA GLY A 136 -5.53 -8.03 22.53
C GLY A 136 -5.34 -9.24 21.62
N LYS A 137 -6.45 -9.72 21.09
CA LYS A 137 -6.47 -10.85 20.15
C LYS A 137 -7.08 -10.40 18.83
N LEU A 138 -6.54 -10.92 17.74
CA LEU A 138 -7.10 -10.66 16.42
C LEU A 138 -8.34 -11.51 16.21
N ARG A 139 -9.36 -10.93 15.57
CA ARG A 139 -10.51 -11.68 15.12
C ARG A 139 -10.16 -12.38 13.81
N GLU A 140 -10.63 -13.60 13.67
CA GLU A 140 -10.57 -14.26 12.39
C GLU A 140 -11.64 -13.66 11.47
N ALA A 141 -11.26 -13.39 10.24
CA ALA A 141 -12.16 -12.81 9.27
C ALA A 141 -13.06 -13.88 8.64
#